data_df61b5a42d6a9e9310c25b26ca39a0a1
#
_entry.id   df61b5a42d6a9e9310c25b26ca39a0a1
#
_cell.length_a   1.000
_cell.length_b   1.000
_cell.length_c   1.000
_cell.angle_alpha   90.00
_cell.angle_beta   90.00
_cell.angle_gamma   90.00
#
_symmetry.space_group_name_H-M   'P 1'
#
loop_
_entity.id
_entity.type
_entity.pdbx_description
1 polymer ?
#
loop_
_entity_poly.entity_id
_entity_poly.type
_entity_poly.pdbx_seq_one_letter_code
_entity_poly.pdbx_strand_id
1 'polypeptide(L)'
;MKRIRNRKDKIKMWIAIVVVVMISGVFISTLIANKKVPKLGVVDGKLTDTPQTPNAVSSQTTDEDKKVAPFPYKENLQSTKDGIKLAVKAYGDVKIIEEKADYLRYVFTTGLMRYNDDVEFYFDDQNKVVHFRSASRMGYSDMGLNRERYNALYDYYMKN
;
A
#
# COMPACT_ATOMS: atom_id res chain seq x y z
N MET A 1 35.43 18.04 -41.42
CA MET A 1 34.52 17.23 -42.23
C MET A 1 33.23 16.99 -41.46
N LYS A 2 32.10 17.60 -41.81
CA LYS A 2 30.77 17.30 -41.25
C LYS A 2 30.27 15.95 -41.82
N ARG A 3 30.22 14.92 -41.00
CA ARG A 3 29.66 13.60 -41.38
C ARG A 3 28.20 13.79 -41.74
N ILE A 4 27.84 13.63 -43.03
CA ILE A 4 26.44 13.70 -43.48
C ILE A 4 25.73 12.50 -42.84
N ARG A 5 24.85 12.77 -41.90
CA ARG A 5 24.09 11.76 -41.15
C ARG A 5 23.10 11.10 -42.12
N ASN A 6 23.28 9.79 -42.41
CA ASN A 6 22.44 9.04 -43.33
C ASN A 6 20.97 9.11 -42.88
N ARG A 7 20.00 9.07 -43.83
CA ARG A 7 18.56 9.06 -43.54
C ARG A 7 18.17 7.96 -42.54
N LYS A 8 18.78 6.82 -42.64
CA LYS A 8 18.58 5.69 -41.69
C LYS A 8 19.02 6.05 -40.27
N ASP A 9 20.11 6.79 -40.07
CA ASP A 9 20.58 7.19 -38.77
C ASP A 9 19.66 8.26 -38.13
N LYS A 10 19.11 9.14 -38.95
CA LYS A 10 18.08 10.10 -38.48
C LYS A 10 16.82 9.37 -38.00
N ILE A 11 16.35 8.38 -38.76
CA ILE A 11 15.17 7.59 -38.39
C ILE A 11 15.41 6.85 -37.08
N LYS A 12 16.56 6.17 -36.91
CA LYS A 12 16.92 5.48 -35.64
C LYS A 12 16.96 6.44 -34.46
N MET A 13 17.52 7.63 -34.68
CA MET A 13 17.56 8.67 -33.66
C MET A 13 16.15 9.11 -33.23
N TRP A 14 15.23 9.35 -34.18
CA TRP A 14 13.84 9.72 -33.89
C TRP A 14 13.10 8.61 -33.16
N ILE A 15 13.30 7.36 -33.55
CA ILE A 15 12.72 6.20 -32.86
C ILE A 15 13.22 6.17 -31.41
N ALA A 16 14.53 6.33 -31.18
CA ALA A 16 15.11 6.36 -29.84
C ALA A 16 14.51 7.50 -28.98
N ILE A 17 14.36 8.69 -29.56
CA ILE A 17 13.76 9.83 -28.87
C ILE A 17 12.30 9.52 -28.49
N VAL A 18 11.50 8.98 -29.42
CA VAL A 18 10.10 8.61 -29.14
C VAL A 18 10.01 7.57 -28.03
N VAL A 19 10.87 6.55 -28.04
CA VAL A 19 10.92 5.53 -26.98
C VAL A 19 11.27 6.16 -25.64
N VAL A 20 12.26 7.04 -25.57
CA VAL A 20 12.63 7.73 -24.31
C VAL A 20 11.48 8.60 -23.82
N VAL A 21 10.80 9.34 -24.70
CA VAL A 21 9.65 10.17 -24.31
C VAL A 21 8.51 9.30 -23.76
N MET A 22 8.20 8.18 -24.40
CA MET A 22 7.18 7.25 -23.91
C MET A 22 7.53 6.67 -22.54
N ILE A 23 8.77 6.20 -22.34
CA ILE A 23 9.25 5.67 -21.05
C ILE A 23 9.16 6.76 -19.97
N SER A 24 9.61 7.97 -20.29
CA SER A 24 9.53 9.11 -19.36
C SER A 24 8.09 9.46 -19.00
N GLY A 25 7.18 9.43 -19.97
CA GLY A 25 5.74 9.67 -19.75
C GLY A 25 5.12 8.63 -18.80
N VAL A 26 5.43 7.34 -19.00
CA VAL A 26 4.98 6.27 -18.11
C VAL A 26 5.57 6.46 -16.72
N PHE A 27 6.85 6.77 -16.59
CA PHE A 27 7.49 7.00 -15.30
C PHE A 27 6.87 8.18 -14.54
N ILE A 28 6.63 9.31 -15.21
CA ILE A 28 6.01 10.48 -14.60
C ILE A 28 4.58 10.16 -14.15
N SER A 29 3.79 9.47 -14.99
CA SER A 29 2.42 9.08 -14.64
C SER A 29 2.38 8.17 -13.41
N THR A 30 3.35 7.26 -13.28
CA THR A 30 3.53 6.38 -12.11
C THR A 30 3.80 7.20 -10.84
N LEU A 31 4.71 8.18 -10.92
CA LEU A 31 5.01 9.07 -9.79
C LEU A 31 3.80 9.89 -9.34
N ILE A 32 3.01 10.39 -10.29
CA ILE A 32 1.79 11.17 -10.00
C ILE A 32 0.75 10.25 -9.32
N ALA A 33 0.50 9.08 -9.88
CA ALA A 33 -0.46 8.12 -9.34
C ALA A 33 -0.08 7.65 -7.93
N ASN A 34 1.20 7.42 -7.66
CA ASN A 34 1.71 7.05 -6.34
C ASN A 34 1.45 8.13 -5.26
N LYS A 35 1.44 9.41 -5.64
CA LYS A 35 1.14 10.53 -4.73
C LYS A 35 -0.35 10.74 -4.48
N LYS A 36 -1.20 10.24 -5.37
CA LYS A 36 -2.65 10.40 -5.23
C LYS A 36 -3.15 9.58 -4.04
N VAL A 37 -3.75 10.26 -3.07
CA VAL A 37 -4.37 9.61 -1.91
C VAL A 37 -5.71 9.01 -2.34
N PRO A 38 -5.89 7.68 -2.28
CA PRO A 38 -7.15 7.05 -2.66
C PRO A 38 -8.23 7.36 -1.61
N LYS A 39 -9.49 7.35 -2.02
CA LYS A 39 -10.62 7.40 -1.09
C LYS A 39 -10.77 6.00 -0.50
N LEU A 40 -10.45 5.86 0.77
CA LEU A 40 -10.53 4.62 1.53
C LEU A 40 -11.36 4.87 2.80
N GLY A 41 -11.69 3.80 3.51
CA GLY A 41 -12.44 3.87 4.76
C GLY A 41 -13.34 2.67 4.97
N VAL A 42 -14.28 2.83 5.88
CA VAL A 42 -15.25 1.80 6.27
C VAL A 42 -16.63 2.18 5.76
N VAL A 43 -17.29 1.25 5.08
CA VAL A 43 -18.69 1.35 4.65
C VAL A 43 -19.40 0.06 5.06
N ASP A 44 -20.48 0.17 5.81
CA ASP A 44 -21.28 -0.97 6.30
C ASP A 44 -20.44 -2.05 7.00
N GLY A 45 -19.48 -1.62 7.85
CA GLY A 45 -18.60 -2.53 8.59
C GLY A 45 -17.51 -3.18 7.75
N LYS A 46 -17.25 -2.71 6.55
CA LYS A 46 -16.22 -3.25 5.65
C LYS A 46 -15.24 -2.19 5.22
N LEU A 47 -13.95 -2.56 5.25
CA LEU A 47 -12.89 -1.83 4.60
C LEU A 47 -13.07 -1.89 3.08
N THR A 48 -12.49 -0.92 2.37
CA THR A 48 -12.48 -0.91 0.90
C THR A 48 -11.89 -2.23 0.36
N ASP A 49 -12.48 -2.79 -0.69
CA ASP A 49 -12.02 -4.02 -1.33
C ASP A 49 -10.55 -3.94 -1.75
N THR A 50 -9.90 -5.09 -1.81
CA THR A 50 -8.53 -5.19 -2.35
C THR A 50 -8.53 -5.03 -3.87
N PRO A 51 -7.48 -4.41 -4.46
CA PRO A 51 -7.33 -4.38 -5.90
C PRO A 51 -7.24 -5.79 -6.49
N GLN A 52 -7.51 -5.94 -7.79
CA GLN A 52 -7.39 -7.24 -8.49
C GLN A 52 -5.94 -7.71 -8.56
N THR A 53 -4.98 -6.80 -8.53
CA THR A 53 -3.54 -7.09 -8.54
C THR A 53 -3.07 -7.74 -7.23
N PRO A 54 -2.01 -8.60 -7.26
CA PRO A 54 -1.53 -9.33 -6.08
C PRO A 54 -0.66 -8.48 -5.12
N ASN A 55 -0.89 -7.17 -5.05
CA ASN A 55 -0.14 -6.21 -4.25
C ASN A 55 -0.91 -5.71 -3.01
N ALA A 56 -1.76 -6.57 -2.46
CA ALA A 56 -2.58 -6.25 -1.30
C ALA A 56 -2.91 -7.48 -0.47
N VAL A 57 -3.21 -7.26 0.81
CA VAL A 57 -3.82 -8.24 1.72
C VAL A 57 -4.95 -7.59 2.50
N SER A 58 -5.96 -8.39 2.91
CA SER A 58 -7.05 -7.91 3.77
C SER A 58 -7.65 -9.06 4.58
N SER A 59 -8.14 -8.74 5.77
CA SER A 59 -8.90 -9.69 6.60
C SER A 59 -10.36 -9.86 6.16
N GLN A 60 -10.86 -8.99 5.27
CA GLN A 60 -12.24 -9.03 4.80
C GLN A 60 -12.37 -9.40 3.32
N THR A 61 -11.27 -9.75 2.65
CA THR A 61 -11.31 -10.21 1.26
C THR A 61 -11.83 -11.64 1.15
N THR A 62 -12.45 -11.94 0.01
CA THR A 62 -12.84 -13.31 -0.39
C THR A 62 -11.77 -14.01 -1.20
N ASP A 63 -10.70 -13.32 -1.59
CA ASP A 63 -9.56 -13.85 -2.33
C ASP A 63 -8.60 -14.51 -1.32
N GLU A 64 -8.53 -15.84 -1.33
CA GLU A 64 -7.73 -16.62 -0.36
C GLU A 64 -6.23 -16.30 -0.44
N ASP A 65 -5.72 -15.91 -1.64
CA ASP A 65 -4.31 -15.53 -1.81
C ASP A 65 -3.97 -14.19 -1.12
N LYS A 66 -4.98 -13.35 -0.87
CA LYS A 66 -4.83 -12.04 -0.20
C LYS A 66 -5.33 -12.05 1.23
N LYS A 67 -5.97 -13.13 1.65
CA LYS A 67 -6.59 -13.21 2.96
C LYS A 67 -5.57 -13.27 4.08
N VAL A 68 -5.85 -12.56 5.15
CA VAL A 68 -5.13 -12.58 6.42
C VAL A 68 -6.14 -12.66 7.57
N ALA A 69 -5.71 -13.10 8.76
CA ALA A 69 -6.57 -13.07 9.93
C ALA A 69 -6.80 -11.63 10.43
N PRO A 70 -7.96 -11.30 11.02
CA PRO A 70 -8.10 -10.07 11.77
C PRO A 70 -7.22 -10.11 13.04
N PHE A 71 -6.85 -8.94 13.56
CA PHE A 71 -6.18 -8.86 14.86
C PHE A 71 -7.20 -9.11 15.98
N PRO A 72 -6.82 -9.83 17.03
CA PRO A 72 -7.70 -10.02 18.18
C PRO A 72 -7.89 -8.68 18.93
N TYR A 73 -9.03 -8.51 19.55
CA TYR A 73 -9.27 -7.37 20.43
C TYR A 73 -8.56 -7.61 21.78
N LYS A 74 -8.07 -6.52 22.39
CA LYS A 74 -7.61 -6.51 23.78
C LYS A 74 -8.82 -6.27 24.72
N GLU A 75 -8.57 -5.85 25.94
CA GLU A 75 -9.62 -5.63 26.96
C GLU A 75 -10.71 -4.66 26.50
N ASN A 76 -10.33 -3.58 25.80
CA ASN A 76 -11.24 -2.55 25.33
C ASN A 76 -10.71 -1.87 24.06
N LEU A 77 -11.52 -1.00 23.46
CA LEU A 77 -11.16 -0.26 22.24
C LEU A 77 -9.87 0.54 22.41
N GLN A 78 -9.70 1.22 23.55
CA GLN A 78 -8.52 2.08 23.75
C GLN A 78 -7.24 1.26 23.84
N SER A 79 -7.21 0.19 24.65
CA SER A 79 -6.03 -0.69 24.77
C SER A 79 -5.72 -1.38 23.43
N THR A 80 -6.75 -1.74 22.66
CA THR A 80 -6.61 -2.30 21.31
C THR A 80 -5.97 -1.30 20.34
N LYS A 81 -6.46 -0.05 20.32
CA LYS A 81 -5.88 1.04 19.50
C LYS A 81 -4.44 1.35 19.88
N ASP A 82 -4.15 1.41 21.17
CA ASP A 82 -2.80 1.69 21.66
C ASP A 82 -1.83 0.57 21.29
N GLY A 83 -2.28 -0.69 21.37
CA GLY A 83 -1.51 -1.85 20.90
C GLY A 83 -1.19 -1.79 19.40
N ILE A 84 -2.17 -1.42 18.56
CA ILE A 84 -1.94 -1.23 17.11
C ILE A 84 -0.95 -0.08 16.87
N LYS A 85 -1.11 1.07 17.55
CA LYS A 85 -0.19 2.20 17.42
C LYS A 85 1.25 1.83 17.84
N LEU A 86 1.41 1.06 18.90
CA LEU A 86 2.72 0.56 19.33
C LEU A 86 3.33 -0.39 18.29
N ALA A 87 2.55 -1.32 17.75
CA ALA A 87 3.01 -2.23 16.70
C ALA A 87 3.46 -1.47 15.43
N VAL A 88 2.65 -0.49 14.99
CA VAL A 88 2.98 0.37 13.85
C VAL A 88 4.26 1.15 14.09
N LYS A 89 4.43 1.75 15.28
CA LYS A 89 5.65 2.48 15.67
C LYS A 89 6.88 1.57 15.72
N ALA A 90 6.73 0.34 16.21
CA ALA A 90 7.82 -0.64 16.27
C ALA A 90 8.24 -1.14 14.88
N TYR A 91 7.31 -1.21 13.92
CA TYR A 91 7.61 -1.62 12.55
C TYR A 91 8.48 -0.60 11.79
N GLY A 92 8.29 0.72 12.03
CA GLY A 92 9.13 1.76 11.42
C GLY A 92 8.43 3.10 11.24
N ASP A 93 9.11 3.99 10.52
CA ASP A 93 8.60 5.32 10.21
C ASP A 93 7.38 5.25 9.31
N VAL A 94 6.29 5.88 9.75
CA VAL A 94 5.00 5.84 9.09
C VAL A 94 4.30 7.19 9.21
N LYS A 95 3.56 7.55 8.16
CA LYS A 95 2.71 8.73 8.17
C LYS A 95 1.28 8.33 8.52
N ILE A 96 0.75 8.91 9.62
CA ILE A 96 -0.68 8.82 9.91
C ILE A 96 -1.45 9.70 8.93
N ILE A 97 -2.49 9.15 8.30
CA ILE A 97 -3.35 9.85 7.34
C ILE A 97 -4.69 10.19 7.97
N GLU A 98 -5.24 9.26 8.75
CA GLU A 98 -6.54 9.42 9.35
C GLU A 98 -6.61 8.65 10.67
N GLU A 99 -7.21 9.29 11.67
CA GLU A 99 -7.51 8.68 12.96
C GLU A 99 -8.95 9.05 13.35
N LYS A 100 -9.80 8.04 13.49
CA LYS A 100 -11.19 8.14 13.99
C LYS A 100 -11.36 7.25 15.22
N ALA A 101 -12.56 7.28 15.80
CA ALA A 101 -12.88 6.44 16.95
C ALA A 101 -12.60 4.95 16.67
N ASP A 102 -13.07 4.46 15.53
CA ASP A 102 -13.06 3.04 15.12
C ASP A 102 -12.17 2.75 13.91
N TYR A 103 -11.33 3.72 13.47
CA TYR A 103 -10.54 3.58 12.24
C TYR A 103 -9.19 4.28 12.34
N LEU A 104 -8.14 3.59 11.89
CA LEU A 104 -6.79 4.15 11.71
C LEU A 104 -6.30 3.88 10.30
N ARG A 105 -5.68 4.90 9.69
CA ARG A 105 -5.03 4.78 8.39
C ARG A 105 -3.64 5.36 8.41
N TYR A 106 -2.70 4.57 7.89
CA TYR A 106 -1.30 4.93 7.75
C TYR A 106 -0.86 4.81 6.30
N VAL A 107 0.22 5.50 5.96
CA VAL A 107 0.96 5.31 4.70
C VAL A 107 2.38 4.92 5.03
N PHE A 108 2.78 3.76 4.54
CA PHE A 108 4.17 3.30 4.52
C PHE A 108 4.77 3.59 3.16
N THR A 109 5.99 4.15 3.14
CA THR A 109 6.71 4.43 1.89
C THR A 109 7.88 3.46 1.77
N THR A 110 7.92 2.68 0.69
CA THR A 110 8.99 1.71 0.44
C THR A 110 10.34 2.41 0.21
N GLY A 111 11.45 1.76 0.58
CA GLY A 111 12.77 2.37 0.55
C GLY A 111 13.22 2.83 -0.85
N LEU A 112 13.51 1.88 -1.75
CA LEU A 112 14.15 2.16 -3.05
C LEU A 112 13.20 2.85 -4.04
N MET A 113 12.01 2.29 -4.27
CA MET A 113 11.07 2.77 -5.29
C MET A 113 10.13 3.87 -4.77
N ARG A 114 10.15 4.13 -3.47
CA ARG A 114 9.31 5.11 -2.79
C ARG A 114 7.80 4.96 -3.11
N TYR A 115 7.35 3.71 -3.29
CA TYR A 115 5.94 3.40 -3.43
C TYR A 115 5.22 3.59 -2.09
N ASN A 116 4.00 4.10 -2.17
CA ASN A 116 3.15 4.30 -1.01
C ASN A 116 2.16 3.14 -0.89
N ASP A 117 2.12 2.57 0.31
CA ASP A 117 1.18 1.53 0.68
C ASP A 117 0.24 2.08 1.74
N ASP A 118 -1.06 2.03 1.47
CA ASP A 118 -2.08 2.39 2.46
C ASP A 118 -2.36 1.20 3.36
N VAL A 119 -2.25 1.42 4.67
CA VAL A 119 -2.53 0.44 5.71
C VAL A 119 -3.68 0.93 6.57
N GLU A 120 -4.72 0.11 6.67
CA GLU A 120 -5.97 0.45 7.34
C GLU A 120 -6.26 -0.56 8.45
N PHE A 121 -6.77 -0.05 9.57
CA PHE A 121 -7.29 -0.83 10.69
C PHE A 121 -8.70 -0.34 10.99
N TYR A 122 -9.67 -1.24 10.97
CA TYR A 122 -11.04 -1.00 11.39
C TYR A 122 -11.33 -1.79 12.67
N PHE A 123 -11.71 -1.09 13.72
CA PHE A 123 -11.99 -1.66 15.03
C PHE A 123 -13.48 -2.03 15.12
N ASP A 124 -13.79 -3.30 14.87
CA ASP A 124 -15.15 -3.83 15.00
C ASP A 124 -15.41 -4.18 16.49
N ASP A 125 -15.97 -3.21 17.20
CA ASP A 125 -16.25 -3.35 18.63
C ASP A 125 -17.37 -4.35 18.91
N GLN A 126 -18.24 -4.63 17.94
CA GLN A 126 -19.32 -5.61 18.10
C GLN A 126 -18.79 -7.04 18.06
N ASN A 127 -17.93 -7.34 17.09
CA ASN A 127 -17.35 -8.67 16.90
C ASN A 127 -16.02 -8.86 17.64
N LYS A 128 -15.52 -7.81 18.33
CA LYS A 128 -14.25 -7.83 19.08
C LYS A 128 -13.05 -8.29 18.24
N VAL A 129 -12.94 -7.71 17.06
CA VAL A 129 -11.80 -7.92 16.14
C VAL A 129 -11.36 -6.61 15.53
N VAL A 130 -10.11 -6.56 15.04
CA VAL A 130 -9.61 -5.44 14.24
C VAL A 130 -9.37 -5.94 12.83
N HIS A 131 -10.19 -5.46 11.90
CA HIS A 131 -9.99 -5.74 10.50
C HIS A 131 -8.79 -4.97 9.94
N PHE A 132 -8.08 -5.62 9.03
CA PHE A 132 -6.85 -5.12 8.45
C PHE A 132 -6.91 -5.12 6.93
N ARG A 133 -6.32 -4.08 6.34
CA ARG A 133 -6.06 -4.01 4.90
C ARG A 133 -4.73 -3.31 4.68
N SER A 134 -3.89 -3.86 3.79
CA SER A 134 -2.66 -3.22 3.32
C SER A 134 -2.58 -3.37 1.80
N ALA A 135 -2.41 -2.27 1.08
CA ALA A 135 -2.37 -2.28 -0.38
C ALA A 135 -1.45 -1.20 -0.94
N SER A 136 -0.65 -1.58 -1.92
CA SER A 136 0.19 -0.63 -2.66
C SER A 136 -0.65 0.21 -3.62
N ARG A 137 -0.38 1.52 -3.68
CA ARG A 137 -1.05 2.44 -4.63
C ARG A 137 -0.63 2.18 -6.06
N MET A 138 0.55 1.57 -6.26
CA MET A 138 1.17 1.37 -7.55
C MET A 138 1.79 -0.03 -7.66
N GLY A 139 1.99 -0.45 -8.91
CA GLY A 139 2.63 -1.72 -9.23
C GLY A 139 1.63 -2.87 -9.36
N TYR A 140 2.02 -3.87 -10.14
CA TYR A 140 1.25 -5.11 -10.28
C TYR A 140 1.47 -6.02 -9.05
N SER A 141 2.73 -6.17 -8.63
CA SER A 141 3.12 -6.97 -7.47
C SER A 141 4.00 -6.14 -6.53
N ASP A 142 3.84 -6.35 -5.24
CA ASP A 142 4.67 -5.79 -4.17
C ASP A 142 5.72 -6.81 -3.66
N MET A 143 5.88 -7.94 -4.36
CA MET A 143 6.76 -9.06 -3.98
C MET A 143 6.48 -9.63 -2.58
N GLY A 144 5.21 -9.54 -2.12
CA GLY A 144 4.79 -10.04 -0.81
C GLY A 144 4.96 -9.05 0.34
N LEU A 145 5.40 -7.82 0.10
CA LEU A 145 5.71 -6.83 1.13
C LEU A 145 4.50 -6.51 2.03
N ASN A 146 3.29 -6.42 1.46
CA ASN A 146 2.08 -6.17 2.26
C ASN A 146 1.77 -7.32 3.22
N ARG A 147 2.04 -8.57 2.83
CA ARG A 147 1.90 -9.74 3.69
C ARG A 147 2.99 -9.81 4.76
N GLU A 148 4.23 -9.54 4.41
CA GLU A 148 5.33 -9.45 5.37
C GLU A 148 5.07 -8.37 6.42
N ARG A 149 4.56 -7.20 5.98
CA ARG A 149 4.16 -6.12 6.89
C ARG A 149 3.04 -6.56 7.83
N TYR A 150 2.00 -7.21 7.31
CA TYR A 150 0.95 -7.77 8.16
C TYR A 150 1.52 -8.70 9.23
N ASN A 151 2.36 -9.65 8.84
CA ASN A 151 2.95 -10.62 9.77
C ASN A 151 3.78 -9.90 10.85
N ALA A 152 4.62 -8.96 10.48
CA ALA A 152 5.43 -8.20 11.43
C ALA A 152 4.57 -7.35 12.38
N LEU A 153 3.55 -6.67 11.87
CA LEU A 153 2.62 -5.89 12.70
C LEU A 153 1.83 -6.79 13.66
N TYR A 154 1.38 -7.96 13.18
CA TYR A 154 0.69 -8.94 14.00
C TYR A 154 1.59 -9.46 15.14
N ASP A 155 2.83 -9.80 14.83
CA ASP A 155 3.81 -10.26 15.80
C ASP A 155 4.13 -9.20 16.86
N TYR A 156 4.31 -7.93 16.46
CA TYR A 156 4.51 -6.83 17.40
C TYR A 156 3.28 -6.60 18.29
N TYR A 157 2.08 -6.68 17.71
CA TYR A 157 0.84 -6.50 18.45
C TYR A 157 0.60 -7.60 19.49
N MET A 158 0.94 -8.86 19.16
CA MET A 158 0.75 -10.00 20.06
C MET A 158 1.76 -10.05 21.20
N LYS A 159 2.92 -9.39 21.04
CA LYS A 159 3.96 -9.33 22.07
C LYS A 159 3.74 -8.24 23.10
N ASN A 160 2.92 -7.27 22.80
CA ASN A 160 2.61 -6.11 23.67
C ASN A 160 1.14 -6.11 24.09
#